data_243e42a722a1fb5bd6a34d4f0c166a9c
#
_entry.id   243e42a722a1fb5bd6a34d4f0c166a9c
#
_cell.length_a   1.000
_cell.length_b   1.000
_cell.length_c   1.000
_cell.angle_alpha   90.00
_cell.angle_beta   90.00
_cell.angle_gamma   90.00
#
_symmetry.space_group_name_H-M   'P 1'
#
loop_
_entity.id
_entity.type
_entity.pdbx_description
1 polymer ?
#
loop_
_entity_poly.entity_id
_entity_poly.type
_entity_poly.pdbx_seq_one_letter_code
_entity_poly.pdbx_strand_id
1 'polypeptide(L)'
;MQSYSISADEALNRLVSGNQKFVSSDYLSNDVAADTLLRFSSEGQKPYAIIITCSDSRVVPELIFSAGIGDLFVIRVAGNVIDSHQLGSIEYAAEHLGTGLIVVLGHDHCGAVDAALNHEPDGYIKFITDEIVKAIGDEKDEVRACCLNVLHSCEIIEHSLQIQKDEREYGLKVLGAIYHLESGEVEFL
;
A
#
# COMPACT_ATOMS: atom_id res chain seq x y z
N MET A 1 11.54 24.15 -3.47
CA MET A 1 10.47 23.61 -4.31
C MET A 1 10.46 22.12 -4.07
N GLN A 2 9.38 21.61 -3.51
CA GLN A 2 9.18 20.16 -3.40
C GLN A 2 8.96 19.65 -4.83
N SER A 3 9.73 18.68 -5.26
CA SER A 3 9.50 17.98 -6.52
C SER A 3 9.63 16.50 -6.26
N TYR A 4 8.67 15.73 -6.71
CA TYR A 4 8.75 14.28 -6.64
C TYR A 4 9.91 13.77 -7.52
N SER A 5 10.57 12.71 -7.07
CA SER A 5 11.70 12.11 -7.79
C SER A 5 11.28 11.59 -9.17
N ILE A 6 10.04 11.06 -9.27
CA ILE A 6 9.36 10.66 -10.50
C ILE A 6 7.88 11.02 -10.40
N SER A 7 7.17 11.06 -11.54
CA SER A 7 5.72 11.27 -11.55
C SER A 7 4.96 10.06 -10.99
N ALA A 8 3.74 10.31 -10.49
CA ALA A 8 2.85 9.23 -10.03
C ALA A 8 2.57 8.20 -11.14
N ASP A 9 2.42 8.65 -12.38
CA ASP A 9 2.18 7.75 -13.53
C ASP A 9 3.40 6.87 -13.84
N GLU A 10 4.61 7.41 -13.74
CA GLU A 10 5.83 6.60 -13.88
C GLU A 10 5.97 5.58 -12.75
N ALA A 11 5.69 5.98 -11.52
CA ALA A 11 5.69 5.08 -10.37
C ALA A 11 4.66 3.95 -10.55
N LEU A 12 3.44 4.25 -10.99
CA LEU A 12 2.40 3.26 -11.28
C LEU A 12 2.86 2.27 -12.38
N ASN A 13 3.46 2.78 -13.47
CA ASN A 13 3.97 1.91 -14.53
C ASN A 13 5.07 0.96 -14.02
N ARG A 14 5.92 1.39 -13.08
CA ARG A 14 6.91 0.52 -12.44
C ARG A 14 6.26 -0.60 -11.62
N LEU A 15 5.22 -0.28 -10.82
CA LEU A 15 4.47 -1.27 -10.06
C LEU A 15 3.80 -2.29 -10.98
N VAL A 16 3.08 -1.85 -12.00
CA VAL A 16 2.41 -2.73 -12.98
C VAL A 16 3.42 -3.66 -13.67
N SER A 17 4.52 -3.10 -14.18
CA SER A 17 5.56 -3.89 -14.84
C SER A 17 6.25 -4.86 -13.88
N GLY A 18 6.44 -4.46 -12.63
CA GLY A 18 7.02 -5.29 -11.57
C GLY A 18 6.12 -6.47 -11.22
N ASN A 19 4.80 -6.25 -11.10
CA ASN A 19 3.85 -7.34 -10.85
C ASN A 19 3.76 -8.31 -12.04
N GLN A 20 3.80 -7.82 -13.27
CA GLN A 20 3.86 -8.68 -14.45
C GLN A 20 5.08 -9.62 -14.44
N LYS A 21 6.25 -9.13 -14.02
CA LYS A 21 7.45 -9.97 -13.84
C LYS A 21 7.27 -11.01 -12.73
N PHE A 22 6.65 -10.63 -11.63
CA PHE A 22 6.35 -11.55 -10.53
C PHE A 22 5.44 -12.69 -10.99
N VAL A 23 4.34 -12.38 -11.68
CA VAL A 23 3.37 -13.35 -12.21
C VAL A 23 3.99 -14.28 -13.26
N SER A 24 4.84 -13.74 -14.16
CA SER A 24 5.52 -14.54 -15.17
C SER A 24 6.67 -15.40 -14.64
N SER A 25 6.94 -15.35 -13.34
CA SER A 25 8.10 -16.02 -12.71
C SER A 25 9.47 -15.56 -13.25
N ASP A 26 9.51 -14.43 -13.94
CA ASP A 26 10.74 -13.76 -14.37
C ASP A 26 11.33 -12.89 -13.25
N TYR A 27 10.94 -13.18 -12.02
CA TYR A 27 11.43 -12.50 -10.83
C TYR A 27 12.95 -12.72 -10.72
N LEU A 28 13.69 -11.65 -10.94
CA LEU A 28 15.11 -11.60 -10.61
C LEU A 28 15.22 -11.26 -9.13
N SER A 29 15.78 -12.17 -8.32
CA SER A 29 16.14 -11.83 -6.95
C SER A 29 17.04 -10.59 -7.02
N ASN A 30 16.58 -9.49 -6.44
CA ASN A 30 17.41 -8.28 -6.37
C ASN A 30 18.65 -8.63 -5.55
N ASP A 31 19.79 -8.68 -6.22
CA ASP A 31 21.07 -8.92 -5.58
C ASP A 31 21.38 -7.72 -4.67
N VAL A 32 21.30 -7.96 -3.36
CA VAL A 32 21.61 -6.94 -2.36
C VAL A 32 23.12 -6.89 -2.21
N ALA A 33 23.78 -6.29 -3.18
CA ALA A 33 25.22 -6.08 -3.11
C ALA A 33 25.59 -5.18 -1.91
N ALA A 34 26.71 -5.45 -1.27
CA ALA A 34 27.21 -4.67 -0.15
C ALA A 34 27.33 -3.16 -0.48
N ASP A 35 27.70 -2.83 -1.71
CA ASP A 35 27.81 -1.45 -2.21
C ASP A 35 26.43 -0.75 -2.27
N THR A 36 25.35 -1.49 -2.54
CA THR A 36 24.00 -0.97 -2.52
C THR A 36 23.58 -0.56 -1.11
N LEU A 37 23.87 -1.40 -0.12
CA LEU A 37 23.58 -1.10 1.29
C LEU A 37 24.40 0.11 1.79
N LEU A 38 25.69 0.20 1.44
CA LEU A 38 26.53 1.33 1.80
C LEU A 38 26.01 2.63 1.20
N ARG A 39 25.56 2.62 -0.07
CA ARG A 39 25.00 3.78 -0.73
C ARG A 39 23.73 4.25 -0.02
N PHE A 40 22.76 3.37 0.25
CA PHE A 40 21.52 3.74 0.95
C PHE A 40 21.76 4.23 2.37
N SER A 41 22.76 3.69 3.07
CA SER A 41 23.14 4.17 4.39
C SER A 41 23.64 5.63 4.37
N SER A 42 24.33 6.05 3.31
CA SER A 42 24.92 7.39 3.19
C SER A 42 24.02 8.42 2.49
N GLU A 43 23.22 8.00 1.51
CA GLU A 43 22.40 8.88 0.67
C GLU A 43 20.94 8.99 1.14
N GLY A 44 20.52 8.15 2.10
CA GLY A 44 19.13 8.03 2.54
C GLY A 44 18.26 7.25 1.57
N GLN A 45 16.92 7.27 1.80
CA GLN A 45 15.95 6.56 0.98
C GLN A 45 15.23 7.49 -0.01
N LYS A 46 14.89 6.97 -1.19
CA LYS A 46 14.14 7.68 -2.22
C LYS A 46 13.11 6.73 -2.85
N PRO A 47 12.10 6.30 -2.08
CA PRO A 47 11.08 5.38 -2.57
C PRO A 47 10.27 6.04 -3.69
N TYR A 48 9.90 5.26 -4.71
CA TYR A 48 9.07 5.76 -5.80
C TYR A 48 7.57 5.60 -5.54
N ALA A 49 7.17 4.75 -4.58
CA ALA A 49 5.78 4.57 -4.17
C ALA A 49 5.67 4.31 -2.67
N ILE A 50 4.54 4.73 -2.08
CA ILE A 50 4.10 4.41 -0.73
C ILE A 50 3.07 3.29 -0.86
N ILE A 51 3.31 2.15 -0.20
CA ILE A 51 2.39 1.01 -0.21
C ILE A 51 1.85 0.81 1.20
N ILE A 52 0.53 0.92 1.35
CA ILE A 52 -0.18 0.57 2.57
C ILE A 52 -0.82 -0.79 2.36
N THR A 53 -0.49 -1.77 3.20
CA THR A 53 -0.97 -3.14 2.97
C THR A 53 -1.19 -3.92 4.27
N CYS A 54 -1.80 -5.10 4.12
CA CYS A 54 -2.01 -6.01 5.24
C CYS A 54 -0.68 -6.54 5.79
N SER A 55 -0.68 -6.85 7.11
CA SER A 55 0.42 -7.59 7.75
C SER A 55 0.43 -9.08 7.42
N ASP A 56 -0.49 -9.58 6.57
CA ASP A 56 -0.56 -10.97 6.13
C ASP A 56 0.79 -11.40 5.53
N SER A 57 1.32 -12.53 6.03
CA SER A 57 2.64 -13.03 5.65
C SER A 57 2.77 -13.44 4.18
N ARG A 58 1.65 -13.62 3.48
CA ARG A 58 1.57 -13.94 2.06
C ARG A 58 1.66 -12.69 1.18
N VAL A 59 1.52 -11.49 1.76
CA VAL A 59 1.53 -10.21 1.06
C VAL A 59 2.85 -9.51 1.34
N VAL A 60 3.78 -9.56 0.39
CA VAL A 60 5.12 -8.96 0.51
C VAL A 60 5.31 -8.01 -0.67
N PRO A 61 5.04 -6.70 -0.50
CA PRO A 61 5.02 -5.73 -1.60
C PRO A 61 6.28 -5.73 -2.46
N GLU A 62 7.46 -5.82 -1.84
CA GLU A 62 8.73 -5.82 -2.55
C GLU A 62 8.85 -7.01 -3.52
N LEU A 63 8.30 -8.18 -3.15
CA LEU A 63 8.26 -9.35 -4.04
C LEU A 63 7.19 -9.18 -5.11
N ILE A 64 5.96 -8.81 -4.71
CA ILE A 64 4.79 -8.66 -5.58
C ILE A 64 5.07 -7.67 -6.72
N PHE A 65 5.81 -6.59 -6.43
CA PHE A 65 6.16 -5.56 -7.41
C PHE A 65 7.58 -5.69 -7.96
N SER A 66 8.28 -6.79 -7.70
CA SER A 66 9.69 -7.00 -8.11
C SER A 66 10.57 -5.78 -7.81
N ALA A 67 10.36 -5.18 -6.64
CA ALA A 67 11.04 -3.98 -6.18
C ALA A 67 12.25 -4.32 -5.29
N GLY A 68 13.26 -3.46 -5.32
CA GLY A 68 14.48 -3.60 -4.51
C GLY A 68 14.40 -2.89 -3.17
N ILE A 69 15.48 -3.04 -2.37
CA ILE A 69 15.65 -2.29 -1.12
C ILE A 69 15.66 -0.79 -1.43
N GLY A 70 14.80 -0.03 -0.73
CA GLY A 70 14.71 1.43 -0.87
C GLY A 70 13.76 1.93 -1.96
N ASP A 71 13.19 1.03 -2.77
CA ASP A 71 12.27 1.36 -3.86
C ASP A 71 10.86 1.70 -3.37
N LEU A 72 10.39 1.04 -2.31
CA LEU A 72 9.06 1.22 -1.75
C LEU A 72 9.13 1.70 -0.30
N PHE A 73 8.21 2.59 0.08
CA PHE A 73 7.95 2.92 1.47
C PHE A 73 6.72 2.13 1.92
N VAL A 74 6.93 1.07 2.71
CA VAL A 74 5.88 0.11 3.03
C VAL A 74 5.37 0.31 4.45
N ILE A 75 4.04 0.48 4.58
CA ILE A 75 3.31 0.57 5.86
C ILE A 75 2.40 -0.65 5.95
N ARG A 76 2.50 -1.42 7.05
CA ARG A 76 1.74 -2.65 7.21
C ARG A 76 0.96 -2.66 8.51
N VAL A 77 -0.33 -3.00 8.40
CA VAL A 77 -1.22 -3.24 9.53
C VAL A 77 -2.28 -4.27 9.11
N ALA A 78 -2.76 -5.11 10.03
CA ALA A 78 -3.78 -6.10 9.69
C ALA A 78 -5.00 -5.43 9.06
N GLY A 79 -5.48 -5.96 7.92
CA GLY A 79 -6.60 -5.40 7.18
C GLY A 79 -6.34 -4.04 6.53
N ASN A 80 -5.10 -3.63 6.36
CA ASN A 80 -4.70 -2.36 5.71
C ASN A 80 -5.49 -1.11 6.17
N VAL A 81 -5.98 -1.11 7.43
CA VAL A 81 -6.71 0.02 8.01
C VAL A 81 -5.80 1.23 8.23
N ILE A 82 -6.39 2.42 8.30
CA ILE A 82 -5.66 3.68 8.48
C ILE A 82 -6.01 4.30 9.83
N ASP A 83 -4.99 4.56 10.64
CA ASP A 83 -5.09 5.40 11.83
C ASP A 83 -4.09 6.57 11.76
N SER A 84 -4.01 7.34 12.83
CA SER A 84 -3.15 8.53 12.90
C SER A 84 -1.66 8.23 12.68
N HIS A 85 -1.17 7.03 13.03
CA HIS A 85 0.24 6.68 12.85
C HIS A 85 0.54 6.30 11.41
N GLN A 86 -0.36 5.54 10.75
CA GLN A 86 -0.23 5.25 9.33
C GLN A 86 -0.34 6.54 8.52
N LEU A 87 -1.34 7.40 8.80
CA LEU A 87 -1.51 8.66 8.10
C LEU A 87 -0.30 9.59 8.26
N GLY A 88 0.24 9.73 9.46
CA GLY A 88 1.46 10.49 9.69
C GLY A 88 2.68 9.93 8.94
N SER A 89 2.79 8.60 8.81
CA SER A 89 3.85 7.96 8.02
C SER A 89 3.68 8.20 6.52
N ILE A 90 2.43 8.22 6.03
CA ILE A 90 2.09 8.54 4.64
C ILE A 90 2.50 9.98 4.32
N GLU A 91 2.06 10.93 5.12
CA GLU A 91 2.41 12.35 4.97
C GLU A 91 3.92 12.56 5.02
N TYR A 92 4.62 11.89 5.95
CA TYR A 92 6.08 11.94 6.00
C TYR A 92 6.73 11.50 4.70
N ALA A 93 6.30 10.37 4.13
CA ALA A 93 6.89 9.86 2.90
C ALA A 93 6.54 10.74 1.68
N ALA A 94 5.32 11.27 1.61
CA ALA A 94 4.91 12.20 0.57
C ALA A 94 5.71 13.51 0.64
N GLU A 95 5.79 14.14 1.81
CA GLU A 95 6.37 15.47 1.98
C GLU A 95 7.90 15.45 2.08
N HIS A 96 8.45 14.57 2.93
CA HIS A 96 9.89 14.59 3.23
C HIS A 96 10.73 13.70 2.32
N LEU A 97 10.15 12.63 1.77
CA LEU A 97 10.86 11.75 0.84
C LEU A 97 10.53 12.08 -0.63
N GLY A 98 9.51 12.90 -0.88
CA GLY A 98 9.12 13.31 -2.22
C GLY A 98 8.52 12.16 -3.03
N THR A 99 7.66 11.34 -2.40
CA THR A 99 7.01 10.19 -3.05
C THR A 99 5.61 10.54 -3.48
N GLY A 100 5.36 10.59 -4.78
CA GLY A 100 4.12 11.10 -5.40
C GLY A 100 3.05 10.05 -5.70
N LEU A 101 3.25 8.78 -5.35
CA LEU A 101 2.25 7.72 -5.53
C LEU A 101 1.99 7.01 -4.20
N ILE A 102 0.71 6.93 -3.83
CA ILE A 102 0.22 6.16 -2.67
C ILE A 102 -0.67 5.04 -3.21
N VAL A 103 -0.44 3.80 -2.78
CA VAL A 103 -1.27 2.65 -3.13
C VAL A 103 -1.72 1.94 -1.85
N VAL A 104 -3.03 1.84 -1.66
CA VAL A 104 -3.61 0.95 -0.67
C VAL A 104 -3.81 -0.42 -1.32
N LEU A 105 -2.95 -1.37 -0.94
CA LEU A 105 -2.94 -2.73 -1.46
C LEU A 105 -3.66 -3.67 -0.49
N GLY A 106 -4.93 -3.95 -0.75
CA GLY A 106 -5.66 -5.05 -0.11
C GLY A 106 -5.34 -6.38 -0.76
N HIS A 107 -5.96 -7.44 -0.27
CA HIS A 107 -5.84 -8.78 -0.86
C HIS A 107 -7.10 -9.60 -0.59
N ASP A 108 -7.38 -10.57 -1.43
CA ASP A 108 -8.42 -11.56 -1.19
C ASP A 108 -8.07 -12.46 0.02
N HIS A 109 -9.08 -13.13 0.58
CA HIS A 109 -8.95 -13.99 1.76
C HIS A 109 -8.22 -13.32 2.95
N CYS A 110 -8.58 -12.05 3.21
CA CYS A 110 -8.01 -11.29 4.31
C CYS A 110 -8.66 -11.67 5.63
N GLY A 111 -7.87 -12.25 6.55
CA GLY A 111 -8.38 -12.69 7.86
C GLY A 111 -8.98 -11.57 8.72
N ALA A 112 -8.55 -10.31 8.56
CA ALA A 112 -9.13 -9.17 9.27
C ALA A 112 -10.51 -8.79 8.71
N VAL A 113 -10.70 -8.91 7.39
CA VAL A 113 -12.01 -8.69 6.72
C VAL A 113 -12.96 -9.82 7.09
N ASP A 114 -12.50 -11.08 7.09
CA ASP A 114 -13.29 -12.24 7.52
C ASP A 114 -13.76 -12.08 8.97
N ALA A 115 -12.86 -11.68 9.89
CA ALA A 115 -13.23 -11.40 11.28
C ALA A 115 -14.26 -10.27 11.41
N ALA A 116 -14.19 -9.23 10.57
CA ALA A 116 -15.16 -8.15 10.57
C ALA A 116 -16.53 -8.59 10.03
N LEU A 117 -16.56 -9.45 9.00
CA LEU A 117 -17.80 -10.02 8.44
C LEU A 117 -18.52 -10.93 9.42
N ASN A 118 -17.78 -11.72 10.21
CA ASN A 118 -18.32 -12.69 11.16
C ASN A 118 -18.58 -12.10 12.55
N HIS A 119 -18.26 -10.83 12.79
CA HIS A 119 -18.50 -10.13 14.05
C HIS A 119 -17.89 -10.83 15.29
N GLU A 120 -16.69 -11.34 15.16
CA GLU A 120 -15.94 -12.00 16.27
C GLU A 120 -14.74 -11.15 16.79
N PRO A 121 -14.90 -9.84 17.05
CA PRO A 121 -13.80 -9.03 17.55
C PRO A 121 -13.67 -9.19 19.07
N ASP A 122 -12.46 -9.53 19.51
CA ASP A 122 -12.09 -9.53 20.93
C ASP A 122 -10.79 -8.72 21.14
N GLY A 123 -10.67 -8.11 22.30
CA GLY A 123 -9.48 -7.33 22.69
C GLY A 123 -9.16 -6.20 21.71
N TYR A 124 -7.88 -6.06 21.40
CA TYR A 124 -7.38 -4.99 20.50
C TYR A 124 -7.69 -5.23 19.01
N ILE A 125 -8.05 -6.45 18.62
CA ILE A 125 -8.49 -6.75 17.24
C ILE A 125 -9.72 -5.90 16.89
N LYS A 126 -10.54 -5.58 17.89
CA LYS A 126 -11.73 -4.76 17.72
C LYS A 126 -11.46 -3.40 17.07
N PHE A 127 -10.33 -2.76 17.34
CA PHE A 127 -9.98 -1.49 16.68
C PHE A 127 -9.82 -1.64 15.16
N ILE A 128 -9.32 -2.78 14.72
CA ILE A 128 -9.16 -3.09 13.29
C ILE A 128 -10.51 -3.44 12.67
N THR A 129 -11.25 -4.36 13.30
CA THR A 129 -12.54 -4.82 12.76
C THR A 129 -13.60 -3.73 12.77
N ASP A 130 -13.63 -2.82 13.75
CA ASP A 130 -14.55 -1.70 13.78
C ASP A 130 -14.30 -0.73 12.60
N GLU A 131 -13.05 -0.50 12.19
CA GLU A 131 -12.74 0.31 11.00
C GLU A 131 -13.21 -0.41 9.73
N ILE A 132 -12.96 -1.71 9.61
CA ILE A 132 -13.42 -2.50 8.46
C ILE A 132 -14.96 -2.52 8.39
N VAL A 133 -15.65 -2.70 9.52
CA VAL A 133 -17.13 -2.67 9.57
C VAL A 133 -17.68 -1.32 9.08
N LYS A 134 -17.04 -0.19 9.39
CA LYS A 134 -17.44 1.12 8.84
C LYS A 134 -17.32 1.16 7.32
N ALA A 135 -16.28 0.53 6.78
CA ALA A 135 -16.03 0.47 5.36
C ALA A 135 -17.07 -0.41 4.61
N ILE A 136 -17.33 -1.61 5.16
CA ILE A 136 -18.12 -2.63 4.46
C ILE A 136 -19.65 -2.51 4.69
N GLY A 137 -20.07 -1.88 5.80
CA GLY A 137 -21.49 -1.78 6.15
C GLY A 137 -22.17 -3.15 6.26
N ASP A 138 -23.24 -3.34 5.47
CA ASP A 138 -24.01 -4.58 5.43
C ASP A 138 -23.53 -5.59 4.37
N GLU A 139 -22.38 -5.34 3.71
CA GLU A 139 -21.82 -6.26 2.71
C GLU A 139 -21.50 -7.63 3.35
N LYS A 140 -21.74 -8.71 2.59
CA LYS A 140 -21.51 -10.10 3.03
C LYS A 140 -20.59 -10.87 2.11
N ASP A 141 -20.37 -10.37 0.90
CA ASP A 141 -19.42 -10.95 -0.04
C ASP A 141 -18.00 -10.55 0.36
N GLU A 142 -17.14 -11.51 0.61
CA GLU A 142 -15.77 -11.31 1.09
C GLU A 142 -14.91 -10.49 0.10
N VAL A 143 -15.04 -10.78 -1.21
CA VAL A 143 -14.25 -10.09 -2.24
C VAL A 143 -14.65 -8.62 -2.31
N ARG A 144 -15.95 -8.34 -2.31
CA ARG A 144 -16.47 -6.97 -2.30
C ARG A 144 -16.11 -6.25 -1.01
N ALA A 145 -16.16 -6.94 0.14
CA ALA A 145 -15.73 -6.36 1.42
C ALA A 145 -14.25 -5.96 1.40
N CYS A 146 -13.37 -6.77 0.82
CA CYS A 146 -11.97 -6.40 0.63
C CYS A 146 -11.81 -5.14 -0.23
N CYS A 147 -12.54 -5.04 -1.35
CA CYS A 147 -12.53 -3.85 -2.20
C CYS A 147 -13.04 -2.60 -1.46
N LEU A 148 -14.18 -2.71 -0.75
CA LEU A 148 -14.75 -1.60 0.02
C LEU A 148 -13.80 -1.11 1.12
N ASN A 149 -13.13 -2.02 1.81
CA ASN A 149 -12.13 -1.68 2.82
C ASN A 149 -10.92 -0.93 2.23
N VAL A 150 -10.46 -1.33 1.04
CA VAL A 150 -9.40 -0.61 0.31
C VAL A 150 -9.86 0.80 -0.06
N LEU A 151 -11.04 0.94 -0.66
CA LEU A 151 -11.58 2.24 -1.07
C LEU A 151 -11.79 3.17 0.12
N HIS A 152 -12.29 2.65 1.24
CA HIS A 152 -12.43 3.42 2.48
C HIS A 152 -11.08 3.91 3.02
N SER A 153 -10.05 3.06 2.97
CA SER A 153 -8.69 3.47 3.37
C SER A 153 -8.13 4.56 2.44
N CYS A 154 -8.39 4.49 1.14
CA CYS A 154 -8.05 5.57 0.20
C CYS A 154 -8.77 6.87 0.58
N GLU A 155 -10.07 6.80 0.84
CA GLU A 155 -10.88 7.97 1.24
C GLU A 155 -10.33 8.64 2.51
N ILE A 156 -9.93 7.87 3.53
CA ILE A 156 -9.31 8.42 4.75
C ILE A 156 -8.03 9.18 4.41
N ILE A 157 -7.17 8.63 3.54
CA ILE A 157 -5.93 9.27 3.12
C ILE A 157 -6.22 10.57 2.35
N GLU A 158 -7.16 10.56 1.42
CA GLU A 158 -7.58 11.71 0.61
C GLU A 158 -8.24 12.83 1.45
N HIS A 159 -8.76 12.51 2.65
CA HIS A 159 -9.25 13.53 3.58
C HIS A 159 -8.15 14.31 4.30
N SER A 160 -6.88 13.88 4.25
CA SER A 160 -5.77 14.68 4.77
C SER A 160 -5.61 15.97 3.97
N LEU A 161 -5.59 17.10 4.66
CA LEU A 161 -5.38 18.42 4.04
C LEU A 161 -4.00 18.51 3.37
N GLN A 162 -3.00 17.81 3.92
CA GLN A 162 -1.66 17.77 3.36
C GLN A 162 -1.65 16.98 2.05
N ILE A 163 -2.27 15.81 2.02
CA ILE A 163 -2.38 15.00 0.79
C ILE A 163 -3.16 15.76 -0.29
N GLN A 164 -4.30 16.37 0.05
CA GLN A 164 -5.07 17.21 -0.89
C GLN A 164 -4.26 18.37 -1.48
N LYS A 165 -3.37 18.97 -0.68
CA LYS A 165 -2.46 20.00 -1.17
C LYS A 165 -1.46 19.40 -2.17
N ASP A 166 -0.86 18.27 -1.83
CA ASP A 166 0.14 17.60 -2.66
C ASP A 166 -0.46 17.07 -3.98
N GLU A 167 -1.71 16.61 -3.96
CA GLU A 167 -2.47 16.27 -5.18
C GLU A 167 -2.60 17.47 -6.12
N ARG A 168 -3.04 18.61 -5.58
CA ARG A 168 -3.27 19.83 -6.38
C ARG A 168 -1.98 20.48 -6.89
N GLU A 169 -0.95 20.52 -6.05
CA GLU A 169 0.27 21.29 -6.34
C GLU A 169 1.33 20.47 -7.07
N TYR A 170 1.39 19.16 -6.81
CA TYR A 170 2.50 18.30 -7.26
C TYR A 170 2.04 17.06 -8.03
N GLY A 171 0.72 16.83 -8.15
CA GLY A 171 0.18 15.70 -8.90
C GLY A 171 0.34 14.36 -8.19
N LEU A 172 0.34 14.35 -6.84
CA LEU A 172 0.26 13.12 -6.05
C LEU A 172 -1.00 12.35 -6.44
N LYS A 173 -0.94 11.03 -6.39
CA LYS A 173 -2.11 10.15 -6.61
C LYS A 173 -2.27 9.15 -5.49
N VAL A 174 -3.52 8.92 -5.10
CA VAL A 174 -3.94 7.84 -4.20
C VAL A 174 -4.71 6.82 -5.02
N LEU A 175 -4.33 5.54 -4.96
CA LEU A 175 -4.95 4.46 -5.70
C LEU A 175 -5.24 3.28 -4.78
N GLY A 176 -6.37 2.60 -5.02
CA GLY A 176 -6.67 1.30 -4.44
C GLY A 176 -6.21 0.17 -5.35
N ALA A 177 -5.83 -0.96 -4.77
CA ALA A 177 -5.52 -2.17 -5.50
C ALA A 177 -5.84 -3.42 -4.67
N ILE A 178 -6.11 -4.54 -5.35
CA ILE A 178 -6.30 -5.87 -4.75
C ILE A 178 -5.24 -6.82 -5.29
N TYR A 179 -4.53 -7.48 -4.39
CA TYR A 179 -3.62 -8.57 -4.69
C TYR A 179 -4.35 -9.91 -4.60
N HIS A 180 -4.35 -10.67 -5.67
CA HIS A 180 -4.95 -11.99 -5.76
C HIS A 180 -3.94 -13.07 -5.37
N LEU A 181 -4.17 -13.71 -4.21
CA LEU A 181 -3.23 -14.69 -3.63
C LEU A 181 -3.00 -15.91 -4.51
N GLU A 182 -4.00 -16.32 -5.30
CA GLU A 182 -3.91 -17.51 -6.15
C GLU A 182 -3.10 -17.25 -7.43
N SER A 183 -3.36 -16.12 -8.10
CA SER A 183 -2.71 -15.79 -9.38
C SER A 183 -1.42 -14.98 -9.23
N GLY A 184 -1.27 -14.27 -8.11
CA GLY A 184 -0.19 -13.31 -7.92
C GLY A 184 -0.43 -11.96 -8.61
N GLU A 185 -1.57 -11.78 -9.26
CA GLU A 185 -1.92 -10.55 -9.98
C GLU A 185 -2.35 -9.43 -9.02
N VAL A 186 -2.08 -8.19 -9.41
CA VAL A 186 -2.57 -6.99 -8.74
C VAL A 186 -3.53 -6.26 -9.68
N GLU A 187 -4.78 -6.14 -9.24
CA GLU A 187 -5.82 -5.36 -9.90
C GLU A 187 -5.90 -3.96 -9.27
N PHE A 188 -5.72 -2.91 -10.07
CA PHE A 188 -5.93 -1.53 -9.64
C PHE A 188 -7.41 -1.16 -9.81
N LEU A 189 -8.00 -0.53 -8.75
CA LEU A 189 -9.41 -0.18 -8.68
C LEU A 189 -9.71 1.19 -9.31
#